data_bc078c85388bfdc73a4b648a10f1ab66
#
_entry.id   bc078c85388bfdc73a4b648a10f1ab66
#
_cell.length_a   1.000
_cell.length_b   1.000
_cell.length_c   1.000
_cell.angle_alpha   90.00
_cell.angle_beta   90.00
_cell.angle_gamma   90.00
#
_symmetry.space_group_name_H-M   'P 1'
#
loop_
_entity.id
_entity.type
_entity.pdbx_description
1 polymer ?
#
loop_
_entity_poly.entity_id
_entity_poly.type
_entity_poly.pdbx_seq_one_letter_code
_entity_poly.pdbx_strand_id
1 'polypeptide(L)'
;MQNKVVIITGASSGIGKALVYEFAKRGAKIAMGARNLDELHKIETDLKSRGVDALSVQTDVTREADCKNLIEKTVERFGKIDILVNNAGISMRALFEDLEL
;
A
#
# COMPACT_ATOMS: atom_id res chain seq x y z
N MET A 1 8.44 -1.79 -14.11
CA MET A 1 7.65 -1.92 -12.85
C MET A 1 6.71 -3.12 -12.86
N GLN A 2 6.69 -3.84 -13.94
CA GLN A 2 5.77 -4.96 -14.08
C GLN A 2 5.91 -5.98 -12.95
N ASN A 3 4.80 -6.31 -12.30
CA ASN A 3 4.74 -7.27 -11.19
C ASN A 3 5.50 -6.89 -9.92
N LYS A 4 6.02 -5.68 -9.82
CA LYS A 4 6.58 -5.18 -8.55
C LYS A 4 5.44 -4.92 -7.59
N VAL A 5 5.66 -5.21 -6.31
CA VAL A 5 4.68 -4.97 -5.25
C VAL A 5 5.09 -3.73 -4.47
N VAL A 6 4.20 -2.76 -4.43
CA VAL A 6 4.44 -1.46 -3.79
C VAL A 6 3.44 -1.24 -2.66
N ILE A 7 3.93 -0.93 -1.47
CA ILE A 7 3.10 -0.47 -0.37
C ILE A 7 3.15 1.05 -0.35
N ILE A 8 1.99 1.70 -0.24
CA ILE A 8 1.90 3.15 -0.11
C ILE A 8 1.05 3.48 1.10
N THR A 9 1.62 4.19 2.07
CA THR A 9 0.87 4.72 3.22
C THR A 9 0.37 6.13 2.92
N GLY A 10 -0.70 6.56 3.60
CA GLY A 10 -1.33 7.84 3.30
C GLY A 10 -1.94 7.85 1.90
N ALA A 11 -2.41 6.70 1.43
CA ALA A 11 -2.76 6.49 0.02
C ALA A 11 -4.10 7.12 -0.38
N SER A 12 -4.92 7.52 0.58
CA SER A 12 -6.29 7.98 0.30
C SER A 12 -6.39 9.41 -0.20
N SER A 13 -5.34 10.20 -0.11
CA SER A 13 -5.37 11.61 -0.50
C SER A 13 -3.99 12.16 -0.85
N GLY A 14 -3.97 13.33 -1.49
CA GLY A 14 -2.77 14.10 -1.77
C GLY A 14 -1.71 13.34 -2.54
N ILE A 15 -0.46 13.47 -2.07
CA ILE A 15 0.71 12.86 -2.71
C ILE A 15 0.61 11.34 -2.73
N GLY A 16 0.11 10.74 -1.65
CA GLY A 16 -0.04 9.27 -1.56
C GLY A 16 -0.95 8.74 -2.65
N LYS A 17 -2.11 9.37 -2.84
CA LYS A 17 -3.05 8.98 -3.89
C LYS A 17 -2.44 9.15 -5.29
N ALA A 18 -1.74 10.26 -5.52
CA ALA A 18 -1.07 10.49 -6.80
C ALA A 18 -0.02 9.41 -7.09
N LEU A 19 0.74 8.99 -6.08
CA LEU A 19 1.73 7.93 -6.22
C LEU A 19 1.09 6.58 -6.51
N VAL A 20 -0.07 6.29 -5.90
CA VAL A 20 -0.82 5.07 -6.21
C VAL A 20 -1.07 4.95 -7.71
N TYR A 21 -1.61 6.01 -8.30
CA TYR A 21 -1.92 6.01 -9.73
C TYR A 21 -0.67 5.96 -10.59
N GLU A 22 0.40 6.63 -10.18
CA GLU A 22 1.65 6.61 -10.93
C GLU A 22 2.27 5.22 -10.96
N PHE A 23 2.35 4.53 -9.81
CA PHE A 23 2.86 3.17 -9.78
C PHE A 23 1.95 2.19 -10.51
N ALA A 24 0.64 2.36 -10.38
CA ALA A 24 -0.33 1.52 -11.09
C ALA A 24 -0.16 1.64 -12.60
N LYS A 25 0.04 2.85 -13.09
CA LYS A 25 0.29 3.12 -14.52
C LYS A 25 1.52 2.39 -15.02
N ARG A 26 2.50 2.17 -14.15
CA ARG A 26 3.75 1.48 -14.49
C ARG A 26 3.66 -0.05 -14.36
N GLY A 27 2.50 -0.57 -14.05
CA GLY A 27 2.26 -2.02 -13.98
C GLY A 27 2.52 -2.65 -12.62
N ALA A 28 2.68 -1.85 -11.57
CA ALA A 28 2.88 -2.36 -10.21
C ALA A 28 1.59 -2.91 -9.63
N LYS A 29 1.73 -3.85 -8.70
CA LYS A 29 0.67 -4.27 -7.79
C LYS A 29 0.74 -3.37 -6.56
N ILE A 30 -0.40 -2.89 -6.08
CA ILE A 30 -0.44 -1.84 -5.07
C ILE A 30 -1.12 -2.32 -3.80
N ALA A 31 -0.46 -2.14 -2.66
CA ALA A 31 -1.09 -2.26 -1.35
C ALA A 31 -1.22 -0.87 -0.75
N MET A 32 -2.43 -0.47 -0.44
CA MET A 32 -2.74 0.87 0.04
C MET A 32 -3.09 0.85 1.51
N GLY A 33 -2.47 1.72 2.29
CA GLY A 33 -2.77 1.91 3.70
C GLY A 33 -3.17 3.33 4.01
N ALA A 34 -4.29 3.51 4.69
CA ALA A 34 -4.76 4.80 5.20
C ALA A 34 -5.87 4.56 6.22
N ARG A 35 -6.19 5.60 7.00
CA ARG A 35 -7.29 5.49 7.97
C ARG A 35 -8.66 5.44 7.33
N ASN A 36 -8.84 6.14 6.20
CA ASN A 36 -10.13 6.21 5.52
C ASN A 36 -10.32 5.04 4.55
N LEU A 37 -10.86 3.95 5.07
CA LEU A 37 -11.05 2.73 4.28
C LEU A 37 -12.02 2.95 3.11
N ASP A 38 -13.06 3.77 3.28
CA ASP A 38 -14.01 4.03 2.20
C ASP A 38 -13.34 4.69 1.00
N GLU A 39 -12.45 5.65 1.25
CA GLU A 39 -11.68 6.27 0.17
C GLU A 39 -10.72 5.27 -0.50
N LEU A 40 -10.09 4.40 0.29
CA LEU A 40 -9.24 3.35 -0.27
C LEU A 40 -10.04 2.41 -1.17
N HIS A 41 -11.25 2.03 -0.76
CA HIS A 41 -12.10 1.15 -1.55
C HIS A 41 -12.51 1.78 -2.88
N LYS A 42 -12.74 3.09 -2.91
CA LYS A 42 -13.03 3.81 -4.15
C LYS A 42 -11.86 3.73 -5.11
N ILE A 43 -10.65 3.97 -4.59
CA ILE A 43 -9.42 3.89 -5.39
C ILE A 43 -9.21 2.44 -5.87
N GLU A 44 -9.38 1.48 -4.99
CA GLU A 44 -9.24 0.06 -5.33
C GLU A 44 -10.18 -0.33 -6.46
N THR A 45 -11.44 0.07 -6.37
CA THR A 45 -12.46 -0.22 -7.39
C THR A 45 -12.04 0.37 -8.74
N ASP A 46 -11.59 1.62 -8.74
CA ASP A 46 -11.12 2.28 -9.95
C ASP A 46 -9.90 1.56 -10.55
N LEU A 47 -8.93 1.20 -9.72
CA LEU A 47 -7.74 0.48 -10.18
C LEU A 47 -8.09 -0.89 -10.76
N LYS A 48 -8.97 -1.62 -10.10
CA LYS A 48 -9.41 -2.94 -10.60
C LYS A 48 -10.11 -2.83 -11.95
N SER A 49 -10.89 -1.76 -12.15
CA SER A 49 -11.55 -1.51 -13.43
C SER A 49 -10.55 -1.27 -14.56
N ARG A 50 -9.33 -0.89 -14.21
CA ARG A 50 -8.21 -0.67 -15.16
C ARG A 50 -7.27 -1.87 -15.25
N GLY A 51 -7.63 -2.99 -14.65
CA GLY A 51 -6.81 -4.19 -14.67
C GLY A 51 -5.63 -4.19 -13.69
N VAL A 52 -5.63 -3.28 -12.72
CA VAL A 52 -4.58 -3.18 -11.71
C VAL A 52 -4.95 -4.01 -10.48
N ASP A 53 -4.02 -4.81 -9.99
CA ASP A 53 -4.21 -5.59 -8.77
C ASP A 53 -3.90 -4.70 -7.56
N ALA A 54 -4.90 -4.43 -6.75
CA ALA A 54 -4.82 -3.50 -5.63
C ALA A 54 -5.46 -4.07 -4.37
N LEU A 55 -4.87 -3.76 -3.23
CA LEU A 55 -5.32 -4.18 -1.90
C LEU A 55 -5.50 -2.95 -1.03
N SER A 56 -6.61 -2.86 -0.31
CA SER A 56 -6.89 -1.79 0.66
C SER A 56 -6.81 -2.35 2.08
N VAL A 57 -6.05 -1.70 2.93
CA VAL A 57 -5.93 -2.07 4.35
C VAL A 57 -6.09 -0.82 5.20
N GLN A 58 -7.09 -0.80 6.07
CA GLN A 58 -7.23 0.31 7.01
C GLN A 58 -6.02 0.35 7.94
N THR A 59 -5.31 1.46 7.94
CA THR A 59 -4.03 1.58 8.63
C THR A 59 -3.89 2.95 9.29
N ASP A 60 -3.72 2.95 10.60
CA ASP A 60 -3.29 4.13 11.34
C ASP A 60 -1.78 4.00 11.52
N VAL A 61 -1.00 4.83 10.80
CA VAL A 61 0.46 4.73 10.79
C VAL A 61 1.09 5.11 12.13
N THR A 62 0.32 5.67 13.07
CA THR A 62 0.78 5.91 14.44
C THR A 62 0.72 4.65 15.29
N ARG A 63 0.11 3.59 14.80
CA ARG A 63 -0.04 2.32 15.50
C ARG A 63 0.82 1.26 14.85
N GLU A 64 1.79 0.74 15.61
CA GLU A 64 2.70 -0.30 15.12
C GLU A 64 1.94 -1.55 14.67
N ALA A 65 0.92 -1.94 15.43
CA ALA A 65 0.12 -3.12 15.09
C ALA A 65 -0.55 -2.98 13.72
N ASP A 66 -1.05 -1.77 13.39
CA ASP A 66 -1.67 -1.51 12.10
C ASP A 66 -0.64 -1.57 10.98
N CYS A 67 0.55 -1.04 11.22
CA CYS A 67 1.64 -1.07 10.24
C CYS A 67 2.07 -2.51 9.95
N LYS A 68 2.22 -3.33 10.98
CA LYS A 68 2.53 -4.77 10.83
C LYS A 68 1.44 -5.46 10.05
N ASN A 69 0.17 -5.17 10.35
CA ASN A 69 -0.97 -5.76 9.66
C ASN A 69 -0.94 -5.43 8.15
N LEU A 70 -0.62 -4.19 7.79
CA LEU A 70 -0.49 -3.80 6.38
C LEU A 70 0.59 -4.62 5.69
N ILE A 71 1.75 -4.77 6.31
CA ILE A 71 2.85 -5.56 5.75
C ILE A 71 2.43 -7.02 5.60
N GLU A 72 1.85 -7.61 6.64
CA GLU A 72 1.42 -9.01 6.62
C GLU A 72 0.37 -9.27 5.55
N LYS A 73 -0.62 -8.40 5.44
CA LYS A 73 -1.67 -8.53 4.43
C LYS A 73 -1.11 -8.41 3.01
N THR A 74 -0.13 -7.56 2.83
CA THR A 74 0.53 -7.41 1.53
C THR A 74 1.29 -8.68 1.13
N VAL A 75 2.07 -9.24 2.06
CA VAL A 75 2.81 -10.48 1.80
C VAL A 75 1.85 -11.65 1.59
N GLU A 76 0.78 -11.73 2.38
CA GLU A 76 -0.23 -12.76 2.25
C GLU A 76 -0.90 -12.72 0.86
N ARG A 77 -1.20 -11.51 0.36
CA ARG A 77 -1.88 -11.32 -0.91
C ARG A 77 -0.93 -11.47 -2.11
N PHE A 78 0.24 -10.86 -2.05
CA PHE A 78 1.15 -10.74 -3.20
C PHE A 78 2.43 -11.56 -3.08
N GLY A 79 2.72 -12.11 -1.90
CA GLY A 79 3.88 -12.97 -1.69
C GLY A 79 5.20 -12.26 -1.45
N LYS A 80 5.27 -10.96 -1.63
CA LYS A 80 6.50 -10.17 -1.51
C LYS A 80 6.21 -8.69 -1.34
N ILE A 81 7.25 -7.91 -1.07
CA ILE A 81 7.22 -6.45 -1.08
C ILE A 81 8.50 -5.96 -1.73
N ASP A 82 8.38 -5.21 -2.81
CA ASP A 82 9.54 -4.67 -3.53
C ASP A 82 9.85 -3.23 -3.14
N ILE A 83 8.83 -2.42 -2.91
CA ILE A 83 8.97 -0.99 -2.65
C ILE A 83 8.03 -0.58 -1.53
N LEU A 84 8.54 0.22 -0.60
CA LEU A 84 7.74 0.85 0.45
C LEU A 84 7.78 2.36 0.27
N VAL A 85 6.62 2.96 0.03
CA VAL A 85 6.47 4.41 0.04
C VAL A 85 5.81 4.81 1.35
N ASN A 86 6.62 5.26 2.29
CA ASN A 86 6.17 5.67 3.60
C ASN A 86 5.85 7.17 3.60
N ASN A 87 4.64 7.48 3.18
CA ASN A 87 4.21 8.85 2.97
C ASN A 87 3.74 9.57 4.24
N ALA A 88 3.39 8.83 5.29
CA ALA A 88 2.74 9.42 6.46
C ALA A 88 3.22 8.88 7.80
N GLY A 89 4.05 7.86 7.85
CA GLY A 89 4.43 7.22 9.10
C GLY A 89 5.93 7.18 9.33
N ILE A 90 6.32 7.00 10.57
CA ILE A 90 7.72 6.93 10.95
C ILE A 90 8.18 5.50 11.26
N SER A 91 7.24 4.63 11.62
CA SER A 91 7.57 3.27 12.07
C SER A 91 7.60 2.24 10.96
N MET A 92 7.01 2.53 9.82
CA MET A 92 6.87 1.57 8.73
C MET A 92 8.21 1.09 8.19
N ARG A 93 9.16 1.99 8.06
CA ARG A 93 10.47 1.66 7.52
C ARG A 93 11.20 0.66 8.40
N ALA A 94 11.18 0.88 9.72
CA ALA A 94 11.83 -0.03 10.65
C ALA A 94 11.19 -1.42 10.60
N LEU A 95 9.86 -1.48 10.57
CA LEU A 95 9.14 -2.74 10.46
C LEU A 95 9.44 -3.46 9.14
N PHE A 96 9.52 -2.71 8.06
CA PHE A 96 9.84 -3.25 6.75
C PHE A 96 11.27 -3.82 6.71
N GLU A 97 12.23 -3.12 7.31
CA GLU A 97 13.63 -3.55 7.35
C GLU A 97 13.83 -4.81 8.20
N ASP A 98 12.97 -5.00 9.22
CA ASP A 98 13.01 -6.17 10.08
C ASP A 98 12.28 -7.38 9.48
N LEU A 99 11.64 -7.20 8.33
CA LEU A 99 10.84 -8.26 7.71
C LEU A 99 11.75 -9.28 7.03
N GLU A 100 11.57 -10.54 7.40
CA GLU A 100 12.23 -11.67 6.72
C GLU A 100 11.25 -12.27 5.72
N LEU A 101 11.58 -12.16 4.49
CA LEU A 101 10.77 -12.69 3.39
C LEU A 101 11.36 -13.91 2.73
#